data_0699bcfb6c7e2fc6519bdf34fd3d2e1a
#
_entry.id   0699bcfb6c7e2fc6519bdf34fd3d2e1a
#
_cell.length_a   1.000
_cell.length_b   1.000
_cell.length_c   1.000
_cell.angle_alpha   90.00
_cell.angle_beta   90.00
_cell.angle_gamma   90.00
#
_symmetry.space_group_name_H-M   'P 1'
#
loop_
_entity.id
_entity.type
_entity.pdbx_description
1 polymer ?
#
loop_
_entity_poly.entity_id
_entity_poly.type
_entity_poly.pdbx_seq_one_letter_code
_entity_poly.pdbx_strand_id
1 'polypeptide(L)'
;MSAWAYEAQSRTSSIQSIADAAALAAENEVAEFDRVVKVADATLLSMSLTGIVLMGVGTVCCCVPAAAPLGERLVEAGAKVIEKRSAVAKRFSESLNAAQAALPALAVASAEAVILENASDDLHLLGYVEVVPWKGEAIDVPDPASLKDASDTAESNAEEAEQLAKEADEASTRA
;
A
#
# COMPACT_ATOMS: atom_id res chain seq x y z
N MET A 1 -19.97 53.13 12.49
CA MET A 1 -19.27 51.88 12.46
C MET A 1 -19.59 51.24 11.13
N SER A 2 -18.70 51.42 10.03
CA SER A 2 -18.46 50.19 9.75
C SER A 2 -18.25 49.70 8.36
N ALA A 3 -18.06 50.51 7.36
CA ALA A 3 -17.52 50.05 6.09
C ALA A 3 -16.12 49.46 6.28
N TRP A 4 -15.30 50.04 7.13
CA TRP A 4 -13.96 49.59 7.40
C TRP A 4 -13.91 48.25 8.19
N ALA A 5 -14.83 48.05 9.12
CA ALA A 5 -14.92 46.78 9.87
C ALA A 5 -15.41 45.64 8.95
N TYR A 6 -16.32 45.92 8.06
CA TYR A 6 -16.82 44.96 7.05
C TYR A 6 -15.71 44.56 6.07
N GLU A 7 -14.95 45.56 5.57
CA GLU A 7 -13.83 45.33 4.68
C GLU A 7 -12.71 44.48 5.34
N ALA A 8 -12.36 44.80 6.58
CA ALA A 8 -11.36 44.02 7.35
C ALA A 8 -11.84 42.58 7.57
N GLN A 9 -13.11 42.36 7.89
CA GLN A 9 -13.68 41.03 8.07
C GLN A 9 -13.73 40.24 6.76
N SER A 10 -14.08 40.89 5.66
CA SER A 10 -14.08 40.26 4.32
C SER A 10 -12.68 39.81 3.92
N ARG A 11 -11.67 40.65 4.11
CA ARG A 11 -10.27 40.30 3.82
C ARG A 11 -9.75 39.15 4.70
N THR A 12 -10.07 39.17 6.00
CA THR A 12 -9.70 38.06 6.90
C THR A 12 -10.33 36.75 6.48
N SER A 13 -11.62 36.77 6.09
CA SER A 13 -12.30 35.57 5.59
C SER A 13 -11.68 35.05 4.31
N SER A 14 -11.28 35.93 3.39
CA SER A 14 -10.60 35.52 2.15
C SER A 14 -9.25 34.88 2.41
N ILE A 15 -8.45 35.49 3.31
CA ILE A 15 -7.14 34.94 3.70
C ILE A 15 -7.29 33.56 4.35
N GLN A 16 -8.27 33.41 5.23
CA GLN A 16 -8.53 32.12 5.87
C GLN A 16 -8.97 31.06 4.86
N SER A 17 -9.84 31.41 3.91
CA SER A 17 -10.26 30.50 2.84
C SER A 17 -9.08 30.04 1.97
N ILE A 18 -8.13 30.92 1.68
CA ILE A 18 -6.91 30.57 0.93
C ILE A 18 -6.00 29.65 1.77
N ALA A 19 -5.84 29.95 3.05
CA ALA A 19 -5.05 29.09 3.95
C ALA A 19 -5.65 27.68 4.07
N ASP A 20 -6.97 27.58 4.20
CA ASP A 20 -7.68 26.28 4.25
C ASP A 20 -7.54 25.52 2.93
N ALA A 21 -7.63 26.21 1.79
CA ALA A 21 -7.42 25.61 0.48
C ALA A 21 -5.98 25.12 0.29
N ALA A 22 -5.00 25.89 0.76
CA ALA A 22 -3.58 25.48 0.73
C ALA A 22 -3.32 24.25 1.61
N ALA A 23 -3.90 24.19 2.80
CA ALA A 23 -3.83 23.02 3.68
C ALA A 23 -4.45 21.79 3.02
N LEU A 24 -5.62 21.92 2.40
CA LEU A 24 -6.27 20.85 1.64
C LEU A 24 -5.42 20.36 0.45
N ALA A 25 -4.74 21.26 -0.23
CA ALA A 25 -3.84 20.88 -1.33
C ALA A 25 -2.68 20.01 -0.82
N ALA A 26 -2.08 20.38 0.32
CA ALA A 26 -1.04 19.60 0.96
C ALA A 26 -1.55 18.22 1.42
N GLU A 27 -2.76 18.14 2.00
CA GLU A 27 -3.37 16.89 2.42
C GLU A 27 -3.69 15.97 1.22
N ASN A 28 -4.05 16.52 0.08
CA ASN A 28 -4.31 15.76 -1.13
C ASN A 28 -3.06 15.01 -1.62
N GLU A 29 -1.87 15.60 -1.52
CA GLU A 29 -0.61 14.93 -1.87
C GLU A 29 -0.40 13.69 -0.99
N VAL A 30 -0.67 13.79 0.30
CA VAL A 30 -0.58 12.66 1.24
C VAL A 30 -1.62 11.59 0.90
N ALA A 31 -2.86 12.00 0.58
CA ALA A 31 -3.92 11.07 0.21
C ALA A 31 -3.64 10.35 -1.12
N GLU A 32 -3.03 11.02 -2.08
CA GLU A 32 -2.60 10.41 -3.33
C GLU A 32 -1.48 9.40 -3.11
N PHE A 33 -0.50 9.74 -2.27
CA PHE A 33 0.55 8.79 -1.89
C PHE A 33 -0.04 7.53 -1.22
N ASP A 34 -0.98 7.68 -0.28
CA ASP A 34 -1.66 6.54 0.36
C ASP A 34 -2.40 5.66 -0.67
N ARG A 35 -3.02 6.26 -1.68
CA ARG A 35 -3.63 5.49 -2.78
C ARG A 35 -2.60 4.68 -3.56
N VAL A 36 -1.44 5.27 -3.86
CA VAL A 36 -0.36 4.56 -4.56
C VAL A 36 0.14 3.38 -3.74
N VAL A 37 0.32 3.56 -2.42
CA VAL A 37 0.69 2.47 -1.50
C VAL A 37 -0.35 1.33 -1.55
N LYS A 38 -1.63 1.66 -1.43
CA LYS A 38 -2.71 0.67 -1.49
C LYS A 38 -2.76 -0.09 -2.83
N VAL A 39 -2.51 0.59 -3.94
CA VAL A 39 -2.44 -0.05 -5.27
C VAL A 39 -1.24 -0.98 -5.36
N ALA A 40 -0.09 -0.59 -4.82
CA ALA A 40 1.10 -1.43 -4.77
C ALA A 40 0.84 -2.71 -3.94
N ASP A 41 0.23 -2.57 -2.76
CA ASP A 41 -0.13 -3.70 -1.90
C ASP A 41 -1.16 -4.63 -2.56
N ALA A 42 -2.20 -4.07 -3.19
CA ALA A 42 -3.19 -4.85 -3.92
C ALA A 42 -2.56 -5.63 -5.08
N THR A 43 -1.59 -5.04 -5.78
CA THR A 43 -0.84 -5.69 -6.87
C THR A 43 -0.02 -6.86 -6.34
N LEU A 44 0.71 -6.67 -5.24
CA LEU A 44 1.51 -7.72 -4.62
C LEU A 44 0.65 -8.86 -4.07
N LEU A 45 -0.51 -8.54 -3.50
CA LEU A 45 -1.48 -9.52 -3.04
C LEU A 45 -2.05 -10.33 -4.21
N SER A 46 -2.43 -9.65 -5.30
CA SER A 46 -2.93 -10.31 -6.52
C SER A 46 -1.90 -11.28 -7.11
N MET A 47 -0.62 -10.87 -7.18
CA MET A 47 0.46 -11.76 -7.61
C MET A 47 0.60 -12.98 -6.69
N SER A 48 0.50 -12.80 -5.37
CA SER A 48 0.55 -13.91 -4.41
C SER A 48 -0.59 -14.89 -4.64
N LEU A 49 -1.82 -14.39 -4.72
CA LEU A 49 -3.00 -15.23 -4.96
C LEU A 49 -2.90 -15.98 -6.28
N THR A 50 -2.48 -15.31 -7.35
CA THR A 50 -2.29 -15.95 -8.66
C THR A 50 -1.26 -17.07 -8.57
N GLY A 51 -0.12 -16.85 -7.91
CA GLY A 51 0.91 -17.86 -7.73
C GLY A 51 0.39 -19.08 -6.96
N ILE A 52 -0.30 -18.86 -5.85
CA ILE A 52 -0.88 -19.93 -5.02
C ILE A 52 -1.95 -20.72 -5.79
N VAL A 53 -2.84 -20.04 -6.49
CA VAL A 53 -3.89 -20.70 -7.29
C VAL A 53 -3.28 -21.56 -8.38
N LEU A 54 -2.27 -21.05 -9.12
CA LEU A 54 -1.60 -21.82 -10.16
C LEU A 54 -0.91 -23.06 -9.58
N MET A 55 -0.23 -22.94 -8.44
CA MET A 55 0.40 -24.07 -7.77
C MET A 55 -0.65 -25.08 -7.28
N GLY A 56 -1.72 -24.62 -6.65
CA GLY A 56 -2.80 -25.47 -6.15
C GLY A 56 -3.49 -26.26 -7.27
N VAL A 57 -3.89 -25.58 -8.34
CA VAL A 57 -4.50 -26.23 -9.52
C VAL A 57 -3.49 -27.19 -10.18
N GLY A 58 -2.23 -26.78 -10.30
CA GLY A 58 -1.16 -27.62 -10.83
C GLY A 58 -0.97 -28.90 -10.03
N THR A 59 -0.98 -28.82 -8.71
CA THR A 59 -0.85 -29.98 -7.81
C THR A 59 -2.03 -30.96 -8.01
N VAL A 60 -3.25 -30.45 -8.10
CA VAL A 60 -4.44 -31.29 -8.38
C VAL A 60 -4.33 -31.96 -9.74
N CYS A 61 -3.87 -31.23 -10.77
CA CYS A 61 -3.69 -31.79 -12.11
C CYS A 61 -2.61 -32.88 -12.15
N CYS A 62 -1.56 -32.79 -11.33
CA CYS A 62 -0.53 -33.83 -11.22
C CYS A 62 -1.07 -35.16 -10.69
N CYS A 63 -2.16 -35.18 -9.92
CA CYS A 63 -2.81 -36.40 -9.44
C CYS A 63 -3.55 -37.16 -10.53
N VAL A 64 -3.79 -36.52 -11.70
CA VAL A 64 -4.47 -37.16 -12.84
C VAL A 64 -3.42 -37.51 -13.90
N PRO A 65 -3.17 -38.82 -14.20
CA PRO A 65 -2.08 -39.23 -15.11
C PRO A 65 -2.13 -38.57 -16.50
N ALA A 66 -3.32 -38.33 -17.04
CA ALA A 66 -3.48 -37.67 -18.35
C ALA A 66 -3.19 -36.14 -18.30
N ALA A 67 -3.31 -35.51 -17.14
CA ALA A 67 -3.13 -34.07 -16.94
C ALA A 67 -1.79 -33.72 -16.25
N ALA A 68 -1.02 -34.68 -15.79
CA ALA A 68 0.22 -34.50 -15.06
C ALA A 68 1.22 -33.54 -15.73
N PRO A 69 1.49 -33.62 -17.06
CA PRO A 69 2.41 -32.68 -17.72
C PRO A 69 1.92 -31.22 -17.71
N LEU A 70 0.60 -31.00 -17.67
CA LEU A 70 0.00 -29.67 -17.52
C LEU A 70 0.15 -29.20 -16.06
N GLY A 71 -0.05 -30.10 -15.10
CA GLY A 71 0.10 -29.84 -13.68
C GLY A 71 1.50 -29.32 -13.34
N GLU A 72 2.53 -30.00 -13.81
CA GLU A 72 3.94 -29.58 -13.61
C GLU A 72 4.21 -28.16 -14.13
N ARG A 73 3.70 -27.83 -15.32
CA ARG A 73 3.84 -26.49 -15.91
C ARG A 73 3.12 -25.42 -15.08
N LEU A 74 1.96 -25.74 -14.54
CA LEU A 74 1.20 -24.80 -13.70
C LEU A 74 1.93 -24.55 -12.36
N VAL A 75 2.47 -25.59 -11.73
CA VAL A 75 3.27 -25.46 -10.51
C VAL A 75 4.51 -24.60 -10.78
N GLU A 76 5.24 -24.87 -11.86
CA GLU A 76 6.40 -24.07 -12.25
C GLU A 76 6.04 -22.62 -12.54
N ALA A 77 4.93 -22.37 -13.25
CA ALA A 77 4.45 -21.02 -13.51
C ALA A 77 4.07 -20.29 -12.22
N GLY A 78 3.40 -20.96 -11.29
CA GLY A 78 3.04 -20.39 -9.99
C GLY A 78 4.27 -20.04 -9.16
N ALA A 79 5.27 -20.92 -9.10
CA ALA A 79 6.53 -20.65 -8.43
C ALA A 79 7.27 -19.44 -9.02
N LYS A 80 7.32 -19.32 -10.34
CA LYS A 80 7.91 -18.15 -11.03
C LYS A 80 7.16 -16.84 -10.73
N VAL A 81 5.83 -16.89 -10.57
CA VAL A 81 5.04 -15.70 -10.19
C VAL A 81 5.42 -15.26 -8.77
N ILE A 82 5.55 -16.19 -7.83
CA ILE A 82 5.93 -15.90 -6.44
C ILE A 82 7.36 -15.35 -6.38
N GLU A 83 8.29 -15.92 -7.13
CA GLU A 83 9.67 -15.41 -7.22
C GLU A 83 9.71 -13.98 -7.75
N LYS A 84 9.01 -13.72 -8.86
CA LYS A 84 8.92 -12.37 -9.45
C LYS A 84 8.25 -11.36 -8.52
N ARG A 85 7.27 -11.80 -7.71
CA ARG A 85 6.64 -10.95 -6.70
C ARG A 85 7.67 -10.34 -5.74
N SER A 86 8.64 -11.13 -5.29
CA SER A 86 9.70 -10.64 -4.40
C SER A 86 10.52 -9.51 -5.03
N ALA A 87 10.90 -9.66 -6.31
CA ALA A 87 11.61 -8.62 -7.04
C ALA A 87 10.76 -7.34 -7.25
N VAL A 88 9.47 -7.51 -7.53
CA VAL A 88 8.51 -6.40 -7.68
C VAL A 88 8.31 -5.70 -6.33
N ALA A 89 8.15 -6.44 -5.23
CA ALA A 89 8.01 -5.88 -3.89
C ALA A 89 9.22 -5.01 -3.50
N LYS A 90 10.43 -5.49 -3.80
CA LYS A 90 11.64 -4.71 -3.55
C LYS A 90 11.65 -3.39 -4.32
N ARG A 91 11.30 -3.41 -5.61
CA ARG A 91 11.24 -2.19 -6.43
C ARG A 91 10.16 -1.22 -5.95
N PHE A 92 8.99 -1.72 -5.56
CA PHE A 92 7.95 -0.88 -4.98
C PHE A 92 8.42 -0.24 -3.67
N SER A 93 9.05 -1.01 -2.78
CA SER A 93 9.58 -0.48 -1.53
C SER A 93 10.61 0.63 -1.78
N GLU A 94 11.54 0.44 -2.70
CA GLU A 94 12.54 1.46 -3.07
C GLU A 94 11.88 2.73 -3.63
N SER A 95 10.90 2.56 -4.53
CA SER A 95 10.18 3.69 -5.14
C SER A 95 9.31 4.43 -4.14
N LEU A 96 8.59 3.70 -3.27
CA LEU A 96 7.74 4.28 -2.25
C LEU A 96 8.55 5.03 -1.19
N ASN A 97 9.71 4.50 -0.78
CA ASN A 97 10.61 5.19 0.14
C ASN A 97 11.15 6.50 -0.48
N ALA A 98 11.49 6.50 -1.76
CA ALA A 98 11.91 7.72 -2.46
C ALA A 98 10.77 8.75 -2.55
N ALA A 99 9.55 8.31 -2.88
CA ALA A 99 8.37 9.15 -2.94
C ALA A 99 8.02 9.72 -1.55
N GLN A 100 8.07 8.90 -0.50
CA GLN A 100 7.84 9.32 0.88
C GLN A 100 8.84 10.40 1.33
N ALA A 101 10.10 10.28 0.94
CA ALA A 101 11.11 11.29 1.24
C ALA A 101 10.85 12.62 0.51
N ALA A 102 10.23 12.60 -0.68
CA ALA A 102 9.88 13.79 -1.43
C ALA A 102 8.54 14.41 -1.00
N LEU A 103 7.68 13.66 -0.32
CA LEU A 103 6.31 14.05 0.03
C LEU A 103 6.21 15.39 0.77
N PRO A 104 7.06 15.71 1.78
CA PRO A 104 7.00 17.01 2.43
C PRO A 104 7.25 18.19 1.47
N ALA A 105 8.19 18.02 0.54
CA ALA A 105 8.49 19.06 -0.44
C ALA A 105 7.33 19.23 -1.46
N LEU A 106 6.68 18.14 -1.86
CA LEU A 106 5.51 18.19 -2.74
C LEU A 106 4.34 18.87 -2.03
N ALA A 107 4.06 18.51 -0.78
CA ALA A 107 2.99 19.13 0.00
C ALA A 107 3.19 20.66 0.17
N VAL A 108 4.43 21.09 0.43
CA VAL A 108 4.76 22.53 0.46
C VAL A 108 4.54 23.18 -0.89
N ALA A 109 5.04 22.58 -1.96
CA ALA A 109 4.91 23.14 -3.31
C ALA A 109 3.45 23.26 -3.76
N SER A 110 2.61 22.25 -3.48
CA SER A 110 1.17 22.27 -3.78
C SER A 110 0.44 23.37 -3.00
N ALA A 111 0.76 23.52 -1.71
CA ALA A 111 0.17 24.58 -0.88
C ALA A 111 0.59 25.99 -1.32
N GLU A 112 1.87 26.19 -1.64
CA GLU A 112 2.39 27.45 -2.15
C GLU A 112 1.78 27.82 -3.51
N ALA A 113 1.57 26.83 -4.40
CA ALA A 113 0.92 27.05 -5.68
C ALA A 113 -0.50 27.61 -5.48
N VAL A 114 -1.28 27.05 -4.54
CA VAL A 114 -2.63 27.56 -4.21
C VAL A 114 -2.58 28.99 -3.69
N ILE A 115 -1.61 29.33 -2.84
CA ILE A 115 -1.45 30.70 -2.32
C ILE A 115 -1.15 31.67 -3.48
N LEU A 116 -0.24 31.30 -4.36
CA LEU A 116 0.17 32.13 -5.51
C LEU A 116 -0.96 32.31 -6.53
N GLU A 117 -1.72 31.25 -6.82
CA GLU A 117 -2.86 31.31 -7.75
C GLU A 117 -4.00 32.19 -7.22
N ASN A 118 -4.13 32.33 -5.91
CA ASN A 118 -5.15 33.17 -5.29
C ASN A 118 -4.65 34.58 -4.90
N ALA A 119 -3.37 34.89 -5.17
CA ALA A 119 -2.86 36.25 -5.06
C ALA A 119 -3.47 37.10 -6.19
N SER A 120 -4.29 38.10 -5.83
CA SER A 120 -4.84 39.09 -6.78
C SER A 120 -3.96 40.33 -6.84
N ASP A 121 -4.13 41.13 -7.91
CA ASP A 121 -3.39 42.38 -8.09
C ASP A 121 -3.58 43.38 -6.92
N ASP A 122 -4.71 43.28 -6.23
CA ASP A 122 -5.04 44.12 -5.06
C ASP A 122 -4.60 43.50 -3.71
N LEU A 123 -4.21 42.23 -3.70
CA LEU A 123 -3.85 41.51 -2.49
C LEU A 123 -2.51 40.75 -2.67
N HIS A 124 -1.42 41.38 -2.30
CA HIS A 124 -0.12 40.71 -2.22
C HIS A 124 -0.09 39.81 -1.01
N LEU A 125 -0.41 38.51 -1.21
CA LEU A 125 -0.34 37.49 -0.18
C LEU A 125 1.07 36.92 -0.16
N LEU A 126 1.73 37.05 0.99
CA LEU A 126 2.94 36.30 1.34
C LEU A 126 2.49 35.20 2.30
N GLY A 127 2.42 33.98 1.81
CA GLY A 127 2.17 32.81 2.63
C GLY A 127 3.48 32.08 2.92
N TYR A 128 3.58 31.52 4.12
CA TYR A 128 4.63 30.59 4.50
C TYR A 128 3.97 29.25 4.81
N VAL A 129 4.47 28.18 4.20
CA VAL A 129 3.99 26.83 4.43
C VAL A 129 5.06 26.05 5.17
N GLU A 130 4.71 25.53 6.33
CA GLU A 130 5.57 24.64 7.11
C GLU A 130 4.86 23.30 7.29
N VAL A 131 5.53 22.23 6.86
CA VAL A 131 5.09 20.86 7.15
C VAL A 131 5.79 20.40 8.41
N VAL A 132 5.04 20.29 9.49
CA VAL A 132 5.54 19.69 10.73
C VAL A 132 5.45 18.18 10.61
N PRO A 133 6.60 17.47 10.53
CA PRO A 133 6.56 16.02 10.43
C PRO A 133 5.92 15.44 11.70
N TRP A 134 4.83 14.72 11.53
CA TRP A 134 4.28 13.92 12.61
C TRP A 134 5.31 12.84 12.96
N LYS A 135 5.91 12.95 14.14
CA LYS A 135 6.62 11.84 14.75
C LYS A 135 5.57 10.90 15.34
N GLY A 136 4.87 10.18 14.49
CA GLY A 136 4.08 9.04 14.94
C GLY A 136 5.00 8.03 15.64
N GLU A 137 4.46 7.28 16.58
CA GLU A 137 5.14 6.07 17.06
C GLU A 137 5.51 5.25 15.84
N ALA A 138 6.78 4.85 15.76
CA ALA A 138 7.22 3.94 14.70
C ALA A 138 6.25 2.75 14.74
N ILE A 139 5.63 2.45 13.61
CA ILE A 139 4.84 1.23 13.48
C ILE A 139 5.81 0.13 13.86
N ASP A 140 5.50 -0.56 14.96
CA ASP A 140 6.30 -1.68 15.44
C ASP A 140 6.22 -2.76 14.37
N VAL A 141 7.21 -2.76 13.50
CA VAL A 141 7.32 -3.80 12.47
C VAL A 141 7.63 -5.07 13.24
N PRO A 142 6.79 -6.11 13.14
CA PRO A 142 7.03 -7.36 13.85
C PRO A 142 8.47 -7.79 13.67
N ASP A 143 9.17 -8.03 14.78
CA ASP A 143 10.55 -8.48 14.78
C ASP A 143 10.68 -9.69 13.83
N PRO A 144 11.74 -9.77 12.99
CA PRO A 144 12.02 -10.97 12.19
C PRO A 144 11.89 -12.29 12.94
N ALA A 145 12.11 -12.29 14.25
CA ALA A 145 11.88 -13.45 15.12
C ALA A 145 10.40 -13.84 15.20
N SER A 146 9.49 -12.88 15.36
CA SER A 146 8.05 -13.15 15.41
C SER A 146 7.49 -13.61 14.07
N LEU A 147 8.06 -13.13 12.95
CA LEU A 147 7.74 -13.62 11.61
C LEU A 147 8.22 -15.06 11.39
N LYS A 148 9.37 -15.41 11.97
CA LYS A 148 9.88 -16.77 11.93
C LYS A 148 8.99 -17.71 12.75
N ASP A 149 8.60 -17.33 13.95
CA ASP A 149 7.69 -18.11 14.79
C ASP A 149 6.32 -18.33 14.10
N ALA A 150 5.81 -17.32 13.39
CA ALA A 150 4.59 -17.44 12.60
C ALA A 150 4.77 -18.38 11.40
N SER A 151 5.95 -18.37 10.76
CA SER A 151 6.31 -19.29 9.68
C SER A 151 6.42 -20.72 10.16
N ASP A 152 7.11 -20.94 11.28
CA ASP A 152 7.29 -22.25 11.88
C ASP A 152 5.94 -22.84 12.37
N THR A 153 5.05 -21.99 12.87
CA THR A 153 3.68 -22.39 13.24
C THR A 153 2.85 -22.77 12.00
N ALA A 154 2.99 -22.01 10.90
CA ALA A 154 2.28 -22.30 9.65
C ALA A 154 2.77 -23.62 9.02
N GLU A 155 4.07 -23.91 9.11
CA GLU A 155 4.66 -25.17 8.63
C GLU A 155 4.17 -26.36 9.46
N SER A 156 4.15 -26.23 10.79
CA SER A 156 3.59 -27.26 11.69
C SER A 156 2.12 -27.55 11.42
N ASN A 157 1.30 -26.51 11.20
CA ASN A 157 -0.11 -26.66 10.85
C ASN A 157 -0.31 -27.31 9.47
N ALA A 158 0.59 -27.07 8.53
CA ALA A 158 0.55 -27.71 7.22
C ALA A 158 0.89 -29.21 7.30
N GLU A 159 1.86 -29.58 8.13
CA GLU A 159 2.20 -31.00 8.38
C GLU A 159 1.05 -31.75 9.07
N GLU A 160 0.38 -31.11 10.04
CA GLU A 160 -0.78 -31.68 10.71
C GLU A 160 -1.97 -31.88 9.73
N ALA A 161 -2.20 -30.90 8.86
CA ALA A 161 -3.22 -30.99 7.83
C ALA A 161 -2.93 -32.12 6.80
N GLU A 162 -1.66 -32.35 6.47
CA GLU A 162 -1.25 -33.44 5.58
C GLU A 162 -1.45 -34.82 6.26
N GLN A 163 -1.16 -34.92 7.56
CA GLN A 163 -1.41 -36.16 8.31
C GLN A 163 -2.91 -36.47 8.39
N LEU A 164 -3.75 -35.48 8.70
CA LEU A 164 -5.19 -35.65 8.73
C LEU A 164 -5.77 -36.04 7.35
N ALA A 165 -5.21 -35.49 6.28
CA ALA A 165 -5.61 -35.84 4.92
C ALA A 165 -5.26 -37.32 4.59
N LYS A 166 -4.09 -37.80 5.03
CA LYS A 166 -3.69 -39.23 4.87
C LYS A 166 -4.58 -40.16 5.68
N GLU A 167 -4.90 -39.82 6.94
CA GLU A 167 -5.80 -40.59 7.79
C GLU A 167 -7.22 -40.66 7.19
N ALA A 168 -7.72 -39.54 6.60
CA ALA A 168 -9.01 -39.51 5.94
C ALA A 168 -9.04 -40.41 4.68
N ASP A 169 -7.95 -40.44 3.90
CA ASP A 169 -7.83 -41.26 2.71
C ASP A 169 -7.76 -42.77 3.09
N GLU A 170 -7.01 -43.11 4.13
CA GLU A 170 -6.97 -44.47 4.67
C GLU A 170 -8.31 -44.94 5.24
N ALA A 171 -9.06 -44.05 5.89
CA ALA A 171 -10.39 -44.36 6.40
C ALA A 171 -11.39 -44.59 5.25
N SER A 172 -11.29 -43.78 4.19
CA SER A 172 -12.10 -43.93 2.98
C SER A 172 -11.81 -45.24 2.22
N THR A 173 -10.56 -45.72 2.28
CA THR A 173 -10.17 -46.98 1.58
C THR A 173 -10.60 -48.25 2.34
N ARG A 174 -10.92 -48.11 3.63
CA ARG A 174 -11.37 -49.21 4.51
C ARG A 174 -12.90 -49.38 4.56
N ALA A 175 -13.65 -48.46 4.00
CA ALA A 175 -15.10 -48.44 3.97
C ALA A 175 -15.63 -48.94 2.62
#